data_9b180862bcea0c88eabe886623ad36d2
#
_entry.id   9b180862bcea0c88eabe886623ad36d2
#
_cell.length_a   1.000
_cell.length_b   1.000
_cell.length_c   1.000
_cell.angle_alpha   90.00
_cell.angle_beta   90.00
_cell.angle_gamma   90.00
#
_symmetry.space_group_name_H-M   'P 1'
#
loop_
_entity.id
_entity.type
_entity.pdbx_description
1 polymer ?
#
loop_
_entity_poly.entity_id
_entity_poly.type
_entity_poly.pdbx_seq_one_letter_code
_entity_poly.pdbx_strand_id
1 'polypeptide(L)'
;MKPIFTVHAGEYLVADAIEKKFPKYFVWLPSKDTGIDLLLTNESNTKAVSLQVKFSKDFNATHVKEIFRKDIRGTGWWALNKTKIEKSKADFWIFIIYSFEKRSHDFVILKPS
;
A
#
# COMPACT_ATOMS: atom_id res chain seq x y z
N MET A 1 -20.16 -4.29 5.31
CA MET A 1 -19.68 -2.92 4.95
C MET A 1 -18.42 -2.59 5.76
N LYS A 2 -17.42 -2.07 5.10
CA LYS A 2 -16.20 -1.63 5.79
C LYS A 2 -16.50 -0.35 6.59
N PRO A 3 -16.27 -0.32 7.91
CA PRO A 3 -16.56 0.87 8.70
C PRO A 3 -15.66 2.04 8.28
N ILE A 4 -16.26 3.21 8.10
CA ILE A 4 -15.57 4.43 7.66
C ILE A 4 -14.46 4.83 8.65
N PHE A 5 -14.70 4.59 9.94
CA PHE A 5 -13.77 5.01 11.00
C PHE A 5 -12.58 4.07 11.22
N THR A 6 -12.53 2.96 10.50
CA THR A 6 -11.44 1.97 10.64
C THR A 6 -10.55 1.90 9.40
N VAL A 7 -10.30 3.06 8.79
CA VAL A 7 -9.31 3.15 7.71
C VAL A 7 -7.94 2.84 8.31
N HIS A 8 -7.27 1.84 7.76
CA HIS A 8 -5.94 1.48 8.23
C HIS A 8 -4.93 2.58 7.92
N ALA A 9 -3.93 2.73 8.79
CA ALA A 9 -2.88 3.74 8.62
C ALA A 9 -2.21 3.65 7.24
N GLY A 10 -1.99 2.43 6.73
CA GLY A 10 -1.42 2.22 5.41
C GLY A 10 -2.27 2.79 4.28
N GLU A 11 -3.59 2.57 4.34
CA GLU A 11 -4.52 3.11 3.34
C GLU A 11 -4.51 4.65 3.36
N TYR A 12 -4.49 5.24 4.54
CA TYR A 12 -4.40 6.69 4.70
C TYR A 12 -3.11 7.25 4.11
N LEU A 13 -1.97 6.62 4.37
CA LEU A 13 -0.68 7.07 3.85
C LEU A 13 -0.64 7.05 2.33
N VAL A 14 -1.20 6.02 1.71
CA VAL A 14 -1.30 5.93 0.24
C VAL A 14 -2.21 7.02 -0.31
N ALA A 15 -3.39 7.18 0.27
CA ALA A 15 -4.37 8.19 -0.16
C ALA A 15 -3.77 9.59 -0.06
N ASP A 16 -3.13 9.92 1.05
CA ASP A 16 -2.49 11.21 1.28
C ASP A 16 -1.37 11.48 0.27
N ALA A 17 -0.53 10.47 0.00
CA ALA A 17 0.55 10.59 -0.97
C ALA A 17 0.02 10.85 -2.39
N ILE A 18 -1.06 10.15 -2.78
CA ILE A 18 -1.67 10.31 -4.09
C ILE A 18 -2.26 11.72 -4.23
N GLU A 19 -3.00 12.17 -3.23
CA GLU A 19 -3.63 13.51 -3.26
C GLU A 19 -2.59 14.62 -3.35
N LYS A 20 -1.46 14.49 -2.67
CA LYS A 20 -0.38 15.48 -2.70
C LYS A 20 0.38 15.50 -4.02
N LYS A 21 0.67 14.31 -4.58
CA LYS A 21 1.42 14.20 -5.84
C LYS A 21 0.58 14.42 -7.08
N PHE A 22 -0.68 14.01 -7.03
CA PHE A 22 -1.59 14.02 -8.19
C PHE A 22 -2.91 14.69 -7.81
N PRO A 23 -2.93 16.03 -7.64
CA PRO A 23 -4.11 16.74 -7.14
C PRO A 23 -5.33 16.68 -8.07
N LYS A 24 -5.15 16.24 -9.31
CA LYS A 24 -6.25 16.06 -10.27
C LYS A 24 -6.91 14.68 -10.18
N TYR A 25 -6.43 13.81 -9.30
CA TYR A 25 -7.01 12.49 -9.09
C TYR A 25 -7.73 12.42 -7.77
N PHE A 26 -8.78 11.60 -7.72
CA PHE A 26 -9.58 11.40 -6.52
C PHE A 26 -9.37 10.00 -5.98
N VAL A 27 -9.32 9.87 -4.67
CA VAL A 27 -9.21 8.59 -3.97
C VAL A 27 -10.53 8.28 -3.28
N TRP A 28 -11.06 7.09 -3.53
CA TRP A 28 -12.33 6.62 -2.97
C TRP A 28 -12.09 5.40 -2.10
N LEU A 29 -12.84 5.30 -1.00
CA LEU A 29 -12.81 4.15 -0.09
C LEU A 29 -14.02 3.26 -0.38
N PRO A 30 -13.81 1.99 -0.80
CA PRO A 30 -14.93 1.06 -0.96
C PRO A 30 -15.62 0.78 0.36
N SER A 31 -16.94 0.69 0.34
CA SER A 31 -17.73 0.39 1.54
C SER A 31 -17.73 -1.10 1.89
N LYS A 32 -17.31 -1.96 0.96
CA LYS A 32 -17.22 -3.41 1.16
C LYS A 32 -15.78 -3.87 1.10
N ASP A 33 -15.45 -4.86 1.92
CA ASP A 33 -14.13 -5.49 1.89
C ASP A 33 -14.13 -6.58 0.79
N THR A 34 -13.62 -6.20 -0.38
CA THR A 34 -13.59 -7.06 -1.57
C THR A 34 -12.17 -7.33 -2.08
N GLY A 35 -11.15 -7.04 -1.26
CA GLY A 35 -9.76 -7.11 -1.68
C GLY A 35 -9.28 -5.88 -2.44
N ILE A 36 -10.12 -4.84 -2.50
CA ILE A 36 -9.76 -3.51 -3.02
C ILE A 36 -9.89 -2.54 -1.86
N ASP A 37 -8.78 -1.91 -1.49
CA ASP A 37 -8.75 -0.97 -0.37
C ASP A 37 -9.00 0.46 -0.79
N LEU A 38 -8.53 0.84 -1.98
CA LEU A 38 -8.70 2.17 -2.53
C LEU A 38 -9.05 2.10 -4.01
N LEU A 39 -9.82 3.06 -4.46
CA LEU A 39 -10.10 3.28 -5.87
C LEU A 39 -9.61 4.66 -6.25
N LEU A 40 -8.81 4.75 -7.30
CA LEU A 40 -8.26 5.99 -7.82
C LEU A 40 -8.97 6.34 -9.14
N THR A 41 -9.52 7.55 -9.24
CA THR A 41 -10.17 8.01 -10.46
C THR A 41 -9.60 9.35 -10.92
N ASN A 42 -9.68 9.62 -12.23
CA ASN A 42 -9.36 10.94 -12.76
C ASN A 42 -10.54 11.91 -12.57
N GLU A 43 -10.34 13.19 -12.85
CA GLU A 43 -11.37 14.23 -12.67
C GLU A 43 -12.68 13.94 -13.41
N SER A 44 -12.58 13.40 -14.62
CA SER A 44 -13.75 13.12 -15.48
C SER A 44 -14.43 11.78 -15.17
N ASN A 45 -13.90 10.98 -14.22
CA ASN A 45 -14.39 9.64 -13.90
C ASN A 45 -14.42 8.69 -15.10
N THR A 46 -13.53 8.89 -16.07
CA THR A 46 -13.45 8.03 -17.28
C THR A 46 -12.47 6.88 -17.10
N LYS A 47 -11.56 6.98 -16.13
CA LYS A 47 -10.56 5.96 -15.83
C LYS A 47 -10.52 5.69 -14.34
N ALA A 48 -10.37 4.43 -13.98
CA ALA A 48 -10.26 4.00 -12.59
C ALA A 48 -9.15 2.96 -12.43
N VAL A 49 -8.44 3.05 -11.31
CA VAL A 49 -7.41 2.08 -10.92
C VAL A 49 -7.71 1.62 -9.51
N SER A 50 -7.73 0.32 -9.30
CA SER A 50 -8.00 -0.27 -8.00
C SER A 50 -6.68 -0.67 -7.32
N LEU A 51 -6.60 -0.40 -6.01
CA LEU A 51 -5.40 -0.60 -5.23
C LEU A 51 -5.69 -1.48 -4.02
N GLN A 52 -4.78 -2.40 -3.72
CA GLN A 52 -4.75 -3.11 -2.45
C GLN A 52 -3.51 -2.68 -1.69
N VAL A 53 -3.68 -2.37 -0.41
CA VAL A 53 -2.61 -1.83 0.43
C VAL A 53 -2.19 -2.88 1.46
N LYS A 54 -0.90 -3.12 1.55
CA LYS A 54 -0.27 -3.99 2.54
C LYS A 54 0.70 -3.16 3.38
N PHE A 55 0.48 -3.14 4.68
CA PHE A 55 1.28 -2.34 5.60
C PHE A 55 2.19 -3.24 6.44
N SER A 56 3.44 -2.83 6.62
CA SER A 56 4.37 -3.46 7.55
C SER A 56 5.21 -2.39 8.22
N LYS A 57 5.53 -2.61 9.50
CA LYS A 57 6.56 -1.82 10.15
C LYS A 57 7.94 -2.26 9.63
N ASP A 58 8.91 -1.37 9.73
CA ASP A 58 10.29 -1.66 9.38
C ASP A 58 10.90 -2.61 10.42
N PHE A 59 11.40 -3.74 9.96
CA PHE A 59 12.09 -4.71 10.80
C PHE A 59 13.61 -4.53 10.66
N ASN A 60 14.34 -4.74 11.75
CA ASN A 60 15.80 -4.71 11.70
C ASN A 60 16.32 -5.80 10.76
N ALA A 61 17.24 -5.44 9.88
CA ALA A 61 17.81 -6.35 8.89
C ALA A 61 18.91 -7.25 9.52
N THR A 62 18.58 -7.92 10.62
CA THR A 62 19.52 -8.76 11.36
C THR A 62 19.96 -10.01 10.58
N HIS A 63 19.13 -10.45 9.63
CA HIS A 63 19.42 -11.58 8.75
C HIS A 63 20.36 -11.24 7.59
N VAL A 64 20.65 -9.95 7.40
CA VAL A 64 21.52 -9.46 6.33
C VAL A 64 22.91 -9.18 6.89
N LYS A 65 23.96 -9.54 6.14
CA LYS A 65 25.34 -9.23 6.53
C LYS A 65 25.49 -7.71 6.71
N GLU A 66 26.22 -7.30 7.76
CA GLU A 66 26.38 -5.90 8.14
C GLU A 66 26.87 -5.01 6.98
N ILE A 67 27.75 -5.54 6.13
CA ILE A 67 28.28 -4.80 4.98
C ILE A 67 27.19 -4.34 4.01
N PHE A 68 26.06 -5.08 3.94
CA PHE A 68 24.94 -4.74 3.06
C PHE A 68 23.84 -3.93 3.74
N ARG A 69 23.84 -3.83 5.08
CA ARG A 69 22.77 -3.15 5.84
C ARG A 69 22.66 -1.67 5.51
N LYS A 70 23.77 -1.02 5.19
CA LYS A 70 23.79 0.40 4.85
C LYS A 70 23.02 0.73 3.58
N ASP A 71 22.86 -0.25 2.69
CA ASP A 71 22.16 -0.08 1.41
C ASP A 71 20.67 -0.40 1.52
N ILE A 72 20.19 -0.82 2.70
CA ILE A 72 18.80 -1.18 2.94
C ILE A 72 18.07 0.00 3.56
N ARG A 73 17.03 0.52 2.86
CA ARG A 73 16.19 1.60 3.39
C ARG A 73 15.22 1.10 4.45
N GLY A 74 14.72 -0.11 4.28
CA GLY A 74 13.79 -0.70 5.21
C GLY A 74 13.53 -2.16 4.87
N THR A 75 13.00 -2.91 5.84
CA THR A 75 12.62 -4.30 5.65
C THR A 75 11.21 -4.51 6.17
N GLY A 76 10.38 -5.12 5.34
CA GLY A 76 9.02 -5.51 5.69
C GLY A 76 8.83 -7.00 5.52
N TRP A 77 7.77 -7.51 6.14
CA TRP A 77 7.42 -8.92 6.02
C TRP A 77 5.90 -9.07 5.97
N TRP A 78 5.44 -9.90 5.04
CA TRP A 78 4.01 -10.17 4.85
C TRP A 78 3.80 -11.66 4.61
N ALA A 79 2.76 -12.20 5.24
CA ALA A 79 2.27 -13.54 4.92
C ALA A 79 1.31 -13.43 3.75
N LEU A 80 1.72 -13.87 2.57
CA LEU A 80 0.91 -13.79 1.35
C LEU A 80 0.34 -15.15 0.99
N ASN A 81 -0.92 -15.17 0.57
CA ASN A 81 -1.61 -16.35 0.11
C ASN A 81 -1.63 -16.36 -1.43
N LYS A 82 -1.05 -17.41 -2.02
CA LYS A 82 -0.97 -17.56 -3.47
C LYS A 82 -2.33 -17.46 -4.16
N THR A 83 -3.36 -18.10 -3.59
CA THR A 83 -4.70 -18.08 -4.15
C THR A 83 -5.28 -16.66 -4.14
N LYS A 84 -5.06 -15.91 -3.06
CA LYS A 84 -5.52 -14.52 -2.97
C LYS A 84 -4.80 -13.63 -3.98
N ILE A 85 -3.52 -13.88 -4.23
CA ILE A 85 -2.75 -13.13 -5.23
C ILE A 85 -3.32 -13.42 -6.63
N GLU A 86 -3.52 -14.70 -6.97
CA GLU A 86 -4.03 -15.11 -8.27
C GLU A 86 -5.45 -14.62 -8.54
N LYS A 87 -6.29 -14.55 -7.51
CA LYS A 87 -7.68 -14.10 -7.60
C LYS A 87 -7.87 -12.61 -7.31
N SER A 88 -6.80 -11.86 -7.11
CA SER A 88 -6.90 -10.44 -6.79
C SER A 88 -7.55 -9.67 -7.92
N LYS A 89 -8.51 -8.81 -7.58
CA LYS A 89 -9.19 -7.90 -8.50
C LYS A 89 -8.52 -6.52 -8.55
N ALA A 90 -7.55 -6.28 -7.67
CA ALA A 90 -6.84 -5.02 -7.64
C ALA A 90 -5.87 -4.93 -8.83
N ASP A 91 -5.79 -3.75 -9.44
CA ASP A 91 -4.85 -3.49 -10.52
C ASP A 91 -3.41 -3.44 -10.03
N PHE A 92 -3.22 -2.89 -8.83
CA PHE A 92 -1.89 -2.80 -8.20
C PHE A 92 -1.98 -3.11 -6.72
N TRP A 93 -0.91 -3.69 -6.20
CA TRP A 93 -0.68 -3.85 -4.78
C TRP A 93 0.39 -2.86 -4.34
N ILE A 94 0.12 -2.13 -3.26
CA ILE A 94 1.06 -1.17 -2.69
C ILE A 94 1.48 -1.67 -1.32
N PHE A 95 2.77 -1.97 -1.19
CA PHE A 95 3.38 -2.37 0.07
C PHE A 95 4.01 -1.15 0.72
N ILE A 96 3.67 -0.91 1.98
CA ILE A 96 4.22 0.21 2.73
C ILE A 96 5.11 -0.34 3.83
N ILE A 97 6.34 0.13 3.86
CA ILE A 97 7.27 -0.15 4.94
C ILE A 97 7.40 1.13 5.76
N TYR A 98 6.94 1.09 7.01
CA TYR A 98 6.94 2.24 7.89
C TYR A 98 7.97 2.07 9.01
N SER A 99 8.88 3.04 9.14
CA SER A 99 9.85 3.09 10.23
C SER A 99 9.35 4.02 11.33
N PHE A 100 8.99 3.45 12.49
CA PHE A 100 8.56 4.23 13.65
C PHE A 100 9.70 5.05 14.26
N GLU A 101 10.93 4.52 14.21
CA GLU A 101 12.11 5.24 14.67
C GLU A 101 12.39 6.48 13.84
N LYS A 102 12.43 6.31 12.52
CA LYS A 102 12.76 7.38 11.58
C LYS A 102 11.55 8.24 11.21
N ARG A 103 10.35 7.85 11.61
CA ARG A 103 9.07 8.48 11.23
C ARG A 103 8.96 8.68 9.73
N SER A 104 9.39 7.67 8.98
CA SER A 104 9.39 7.68 7.52
C SER A 104 8.77 6.40 6.97
N HIS A 105 8.37 6.45 5.72
CA HIS A 105 7.81 5.28 5.05
C HIS A 105 8.22 5.24 3.59
N ASP A 106 8.23 4.03 3.03
CA ASP A 106 8.51 3.78 1.63
C ASP A 106 7.37 2.96 1.02
N PHE A 107 7.10 3.22 -0.25
CA PHE A 107 6.09 2.49 -1.03
C PHE A 107 6.75 1.60 -2.06
N VAL A 108 6.25 0.37 -2.19
CA VAL A 108 6.62 -0.54 -3.27
C VAL A 108 5.33 -0.89 -4.01
N ILE A 109 5.29 -0.60 -5.31
CA ILE A 109 4.10 -0.79 -6.14
C ILE A 109 4.33 -1.98 -7.07
N LEU A 110 3.46 -2.99 -6.98
CA LEU A 110 3.57 -4.21 -7.77
C LEU A 110 2.23 -4.56 -8.41
N LYS A 111 2.28 -5.21 -9.57
CA LYS A 111 1.11 -5.85 -10.16
C LYS A 111 0.97 -7.24 -9.55
N PRO A 112 -0.26 -7.70 -9.22
CA PRO A 112 -0.46 -9.02 -8.62
C PRO A 112 -0.25 -10.19 -9.60
N SER A 113 -0.17 -9.94 -10.88
CA SER A 113 0.04 -10.99 -11.89
C SER A 113 1.14 -10.63 -12.88
#